data_f589dcfc7ec80a6a3a663f2b583c9971
#
_entry.id   f589dcfc7ec80a6a3a663f2b583c9971
#
_cell.length_a   1.000
_cell.length_b   1.000
_cell.length_c   1.000
_cell.angle_alpha   90.00
_cell.angle_beta   90.00
_cell.angle_gamma   90.00
#
_symmetry.space_group_name_H-M   'P 1'
#
loop_
_entity.id
_entity.type
_entity.pdbx_description
1 polymer ?
#
loop_
_entity_poly.entity_id
_entity_poly.type
_entity_poly.pdbx_seq_one_letter_code
_entity_poly.pdbx_strand_id
1 'polypeptide(L)'
;MRHARALILTSVSAVALLIAAPAFADALLSGTVKSADGKAMGGVTVSAKPDGGTITTSVFTDEAGKYYFPPLPAGHYRVWAQALSYQTAKGAADLSANAKQDFALAPMTDAEATFKQLPGNIVLDALPQRTPEEGRMKRIVRTVCTGCHTASFPLQHRFDEAGWSAIIELMKNANVYGSYVGGERKPSGILDYHQKELAAYLAAARGPGASDMRVKLPPRPSGEAARVVFKEYDVPLDPDANLPANFVQNDGSDWSLGTPSVLIPGWGVHDAWLDLAGNLWFTCNIPNKRTTIGHIDTATGEVKLFKVAGPNGLAAQTHGMTRDPNGIIWFNVNNGRGGLGRLDPATQEIKVYLPPTDMTQTGGAVTVDYDGKGNIWASAPDGALRFDPVAEKFTAYKSKTFKTPNGTGITYGTAADRDGNGYWAEMVLDTIGVGDGASGGVSEIKLAPDKVHGALVTADEMKFYETYNQPDFNNPLPWAQGPRRMGTDKFADVLWVGDSWGANLARIDTHTHAVKFVYLPGEQQPYHVAVDKNHDAWTNLWGADRVMRYDPNSNSWTAFDLPTRGAEPRYVSLLERPGKDTQVALPYFRARKVAVMTLRTQDEIDALAKQAAK
;
A
#
# COMPACT_ATOMS: atom_id res chain seq x y z
N MET A 1 2.91 72.44 -46.15
CA MET A 1 3.09 72.63 -44.69
C MET A 1 2.37 71.51 -43.99
N ARG A 2 3.09 70.50 -43.56
CA ARG A 2 2.56 69.33 -42.74
C ARG A 2 3.41 69.26 -41.51
N HIS A 3 2.81 69.52 -40.34
CA HIS A 3 3.45 69.38 -39.02
C HIS A 3 3.47 67.91 -38.57
N ALA A 4 4.66 67.37 -38.38
CA ALA A 4 4.85 66.11 -37.71
C ALA A 4 4.91 66.33 -36.18
N ARG A 5 4.01 65.70 -35.41
CA ARG A 5 4.08 65.67 -33.96
C ARG A 5 4.84 64.38 -33.55
N ALA A 6 5.95 64.56 -32.88
CA ALA A 6 6.68 63.46 -32.23
C ALA A 6 6.00 63.09 -30.89
N LEU A 7 5.63 61.83 -30.72
CA LEU A 7 5.23 61.27 -29.43
C LEU A 7 6.49 60.73 -28.70
N ILE A 8 6.76 61.30 -27.54
CA ILE A 8 7.78 60.82 -26.62
C ILE A 8 7.11 59.78 -25.74
N LEU A 9 7.47 58.50 -25.89
CA LEU A 9 7.12 57.41 -24.96
C LEU A 9 8.15 57.36 -23.83
N THR A 10 7.73 57.74 -22.63
CA THR A 10 8.51 57.52 -21.39
C THR A 10 8.23 56.09 -20.89
N SER A 11 9.23 55.21 -21.02
CA SER A 11 9.19 53.88 -20.41
C SER A 11 9.53 53.98 -18.92
N VAL A 12 8.53 53.69 -18.08
CA VAL A 12 8.74 53.50 -16.64
C VAL A 12 9.17 52.06 -16.42
N SER A 13 10.45 51.82 -16.15
CA SER A 13 10.96 50.53 -15.72
C SER A 13 10.60 50.32 -14.25
N ALA A 14 9.63 49.44 -13.96
CA ALA A 14 9.37 48.96 -12.63
C ALA A 14 10.46 47.93 -12.27
N VAL A 15 11.37 48.32 -11.40
CA VAL A 15 12.31 47.37 -10.74
C VAL A 15 11.54 46.63 -9.67
N ALA A 16 11.15 45.40 -9.95
CA ALA A 16 10.66 44.48 -8.92
C ALA A 16 11.83 44.07 -8.02
N LEU A 17 11.90 44.63 -6.81
CA LEU A 17 12.75 44.08 -5.75
C LEU A 17 12.21 42.72 -5.38
N LEU A 18 12.83 41.65 -5.88
CA LEU A 18 12.72 40.33 -5.31
C LEU A 18 13.38 40.36 -3.92
N ILE A 19 12.58 40.50 -2.87
CA ILE A 19 13.02 40.23 -1.50
C ILE A 19 13.24 38.72 -1.44
N ALA A 20 14.49 38.26 -1.60
CA ALA A 20 14.89 36.90 -1.27
C ALA A 20 14.62 36.73 0.24
N ALA A 21 13.61 35.93 0.58
CA ALA A 21 13.47 35.46 1.95
C ALA A 21 14.79 34.79 2.34
N PRO A 22 15.33 35.03 3.56
CA PRO A 22 16.53 34.37 3.99
C PRO A 22 16.29 32.86 3.92
N ALA A 23 17.07 32.14 3.13
CA ALA A 23 17.11 30.69 3.17
C ALA A 23 17.71 30.35 4.54
N PHE A 24 16.85 30.06 5.51
CA PHE A 24 17.31 29.50 6.77
C PHE A 24 17.96 28.15 6.45
N ALA A 25 19.19 27.95 6.95
CA ALA A 25 19.87 26.68 6.81
C ALA A 25 19.06 25.58 7.51
N ASP A 26 18.95 24.43 6.87
CA ASP A 26 18.33 23.25 7.46
C ASP A 26 19.04 22.92 8.78
N ALA A 27 18.25 22.58 9.80
CA ALA A 27 18.75 22.27 11.14
C ALA A 27 18.59 20.77 11.46
N LEU A 28 19.45 20.26 12.34
CA LEU A 28 19.35 18.89 12.81
C LEU A 28 18.47 18.81 14.07
N LEU A 29 17.54 17.86 14.06
CA LEU A 29 16.83 17.41 15.25
C LEU A 29 17.38 16.05 15.66
N SER A 30 17.78 15.93 16.91
CA SER A 30 18.29 14.70 17.50
C SER A 30 17.82 14.53 18.94
N GLY A 31 18.11 13.39 19.55
CA GLY A 31 17.80 13.17 20.95
C GLY A 31 17.94 11.71 21.37
N THR A 32 17.41 11.42 22.56
CA THR A 32 17.40 10.08 23.14
C THR A 32 16.00 9.70 23.60
N VAL A 33 15.69 8.40 23.51
CA VAL A 33 14.47 7.83 24.07
C VAL A 33 14.85 6.81 25.14
N LYS A 34 14.26 6.95 26.32
CA LYS A 34 14.40 6.03 27.43
C LYS A 34 13.04 5.58 27.92
N SER A 35 12.98 4.44 28.58
CA SER A 35 11.82 4.04 29.36
C SER A 35 11.77 4.84 30.68
N ALA A 36 10.63 4.83 31.36
CA ALA A 36 10.44 5.55 32.62
C ALA A 36 11.46 5.16 33.71
N ASP A 37 12.00 3.94 33.67
CA ASP A 37 13.06 3.44 34.55
C ASP A 37 14.49 3.83 34.08
N GLY A 38 14.61 4.67 33.06
CA GLY A 38 15.88 5.26 32.60
C GLY A 38 16.66 4.39 31.59
N LYS A 39 16.16 3.21 31.20
CA LYS A 39 16.83 2.33 30.23
C LYS A 39 16.68 2.88 28.79
N ALA A 40 17.74 2.80 28.00
CA ALA A 40 17.72 3.15 26.59
C ALA A 40 16.71 2.27 25.82
N MET A 41 15.97 2.86 24.89
CA MET A 41 14.97 2.16 24.09
C MET A 41 15.33 2.24 22.60
N GLY A 42 15.82 1.14 22.02
CA GLY A 42 16.05 0.99 20.59
C GLY A 42 14.76 0.70 19.82
N GLY A 43 14.71 1.09 18.53
CA GLY A 43 13.59 0.82 17.62
C GLY A 43 12.30 1.59 17.97
N VAL A 44 12.38 2.68 18.69
CA VAL A 44 11.25 3.58 18.96
C VAL A 44 11.07 4.50 17.76
N THR A 45 9.84 4.63 17.28
CA THR A 45 9.49 5.59 16.23
C THR A 45 9.47 6.99 16.80
N VAL A 46 10.26 7.91 16.24
CA VAL A 46 10.23 9.34 16.56
C VAL A 46 9.83 10.10 15.32
N SER A 47 8.81 10.93 15.44
CA SER A 47 8.23 11.67 14.33
C SER A 47 8.24 13.17 14.60
N ALA A 48 8.46 13.96 13.55
CA ALA A 48 8.44 15.42 13.60
C ALA A 48 7.58 15.96 12.44
N LYS A 49 6.71 16.93 12.76
CA LYS A 49 5.86 17.60 11.78
C LYS A 49 5.85 19.09 12.04
N PRO A 50 6.17 19.95 11.06
CA PRO A 50 6.11 21.39 11.23
C PRO A 50 4.66 21.85 11.47
N ASP A 51 4.48 22.89 12.27
CA ASP A 51 3.16 23.46 12.49
C ASP A 51 2.55 23.99 11.19
N GLY A 52 1.30 23.57 10.92
CA GLY A 52 0.62 23.88 9.67
C GLY A 52 1.17 23.13 8.43
N GLY A 53 2.22 22.30 8.59
CA GLY A 53 2.81 21.56 7.50
C GLY A 53 2.06 20.28 7.15
N THR A 54 2.35 19.75 5.95
CA THR A 54 1.75 18.52 5.41
C THR A 54 2.73 17.33 5.41
N ILE A 55 4.00 17.54 5.76
CA ILE A 55 5.04 16.52 5.76
C ILE A 55 5.34 16.08 7.19
N THR A 56 5.17 14.80 7.47
CA THR A 56 5.66 14.16 8.70
C THR A 56 6.93 13.40 8.39
N THR A 57 8.04 13.73 9.06
CA THR A 57 9.29 12.95 8.96
C THR A 57 9.40 12.04 10.18
N SER A 58 9.71 10.75 9.96
CA SER A 58 9.85 9.76 11.03
C SER A 58 11.16 9.00 10.91
N VAL A 59 11.81 8.77 12.04
CA VAL A 59 13.04 7.99 12.19
C VAL A 59 12.89 7.01 13.37
N PHE A 60 13.81 6.07 13.48
CA PHE A 60 13.84 5.13 14.60
C PHE A 60 15.09 5.37 15.46
N THR A 61 14.97 5.05 16.75
CA THR A 61 16.12 5.05 17.64
C THR A 61 17.04 3.86 17.36
N ASP A 62 18.34 4.08 17.51
CA ASP A 62 19.34 3.03 17.53
C ASP A 62 19.28 2.21 18.85
N GLU A 63 20.13 1.20 18.97
CA GLU A 63 20.18 0.32 20.16
C GLU A 63 20.52 1.07 21.45
N ALA A 64 21.21 2.21 21.36
CA ALA A 64 21.50 3.10 22.48
C ALA A 64 20.36 4.09 22.79
N GLY A 65 19.23 3.98 22.09
CA GLY A 65 18.08 4.86 22.22
C GLY A 65 18.28 6.24 21.59
N LYS A 66 19.30 6.45 20.76
CA LYS A 66 19.57 7.71 20.08
C LYS A 66 18.86 7.77 18.74
N TYR A 67 18.46 8.96 18.33
CA TYR A 67 17.87 9.19 17.02
C TYR A 67 18.39 10.47 16.36
N TYR A 68 18.43 10.48 15.03
CA TYR A 68 18.90 11.58 14.22
C TYR A 68 17.99 11.75 13.02
N PHE A 69 17.33 12.91 12.92
CA PHE A 69 16.63 13.27 11.71
C PHE A 69 17.61 13.67 10.59
N PRO A 70 17.24 13.51 9.30
CA PRO A 70 17.91 14.26 8.25
C PRO A 70 17.72 15.76 8.52
N PRO A 71 18.52 16.64 7.89
CA PRO A 71 18.31 18.07 7.99
C PRO A 71 16.85 18.45 7.69
N LEU A 72 16.23 19.23 8.57
CA LEU A 72 14.85 19.68 8.48
C LEU A 72 14.82 21.20 8.28
N PRO A 73 13.87 21.74 7.49
CA PRO A 73 13.68 23.17 7.34
C PRO A 73 13.48 23.87 8.68
N ALA A 74 13.93 25.12 8.78
CA ALA A 74 13.70 25.92 9.98
C ALA A 74 12.21 26.11 10.26
N GLY A 75 11.82 26.05 11.53
CA GLY A 75 10.41 26.18 11.95
C GLY A 75 10.14 25.58 13.32
N HIS A 76 8.90 25.76 13.77
CA HIS A 76 8.41 25.12 14.99
C HIS A 76 7.78 23.76 14.64
N TYR A 77 8.18 22.70 15.35
CA TYR A 77 7.79 21.32 15.10
C TYR A 77 7.11 20.71 16.31
N ARG A 78 6.01 20.01 16.07
CA ARG A 78 5.51 18.99 17.00
C ARG A 78 6.37 17.74 16.82
N VAL A 79 6.85 17.19 17.93
CA VAL A 79 7.69 15.98 17.95
C VAL A 79 7.06 14.96 18.88
N TRP A 80 7.02 13.69 18.49
CA TRP A 80 6.47 12.63 19.34
C TRP A 80 7.25 11.33 19.20
N ALA A 81 7.27 10.53 20.26
CA ALA A 81 7.91 9.23 20.30
C ALA A 81 6.90 8.13 20.66
N GLN A 82 6.92 6.99 19.95
CA GLN A 82 5.95 5.91 20.07
C GLN A 82 6.61 4.53 20.04
N ALA A 83 6.15 3.63 20.90
CA ALA A 83 6.44 2.20 20.87
C ALA A 83 5.22 1.41 21.31
N LEU A 84 5.05 0.17 20.81
CA LEU A 84 3.96 -0.71 21.27
C LEU A 84 4.03 -0.95 22.77
N SER A 85 2.91 -0.91 23.45
CA SER A 85 2.73 -1.04 24.90
C SER A 85 3.28 0.13 25.71
N TYR A 86 3.54 1.28 25.07
CA TYR A 86 3.93 2.50 25.74
C TYR A 86 2.99 3.65 25.39
N GLN A 87 2.85 4.61 26.31
CA GLN A 87 2.13 5.85 26.04
C GLN A 87 2.93 6.70 25.05
N THR A 88 2.24 7.37 24.13
CA THR A 88 2.88 8.33 23.23
C THR A 88 3.45 9.51 24.02
N ALA A 89 4.77 9.72 23.96
CA ALA A 89 5.39 10.90 24.49
C ALA A 89 5.38 12.03 23.46
N LYS A 90 4.93 13.22 23.84
CA LYS A 90 4.79 14.40 22.97
C LYS A 90 5.71 15.52 23.43
N GLY A 91 6.28 16.27 22.48
CA GLY A 91 7.15 17.40 22.70
C GLY A 91 7.09 18.36 21.51
N ALA A 92 7.94 19.38 21.55
CA ALA A 92 8.11 20.37 20.51
C ALA A 92 9.57 20.75 20.37
N ALA A 93 9.96 21.19 19.16
CA ALA A 93 11.30 21.69 18.87
C ALA A 93 11.22 22.93 17.98
N ASP A 94 12.04 23.94 18.28
CA ASP A 94 12.25 25.10 17.42
C ASP A 94 13.56 24.88 16.64
N LEU A 95 13.47 24.77 15.33
CA LEU A 95 14.58 24.50 14.43
C LEU A 95 15.12 25.78 13.77
N SER A 96 15.33 26.82 14.55
CA SER A 96 16.15 27.97 14.12
C SER A 96 17.67 27.63 14.10
N ALA A 97 18.05 26.57 14.81
CA ALA A 97 19.38 25.96 14.84
C ALA A 97 19.23 24.46 15.19
N ASN A 98 20.34 23.73 15.27
CA ASN A 98 20.32 22.34 15.75
C ASN A 98 19.62 22.25 17.10
N ALA A 99 18.67 21.33 17.24
CA ALA A 99 17.87 21.13 18.43
C ALA A 99 17.95 19.71 18.95
N LYS A 100 17.74 19.57 20.26
CA LYS A 100 17.71 18.29 20.95
C LYS A 100 16.39 18.11 21.69
N GLN A 101 15.71 17.00 21.46
CA GLN A 101 14.47 16.63 22.14
C GLN A 101 14.60 15.21 22.70
N ASP A 102 14.67 15.08 24.02
CA ASP A 102 14.73 13.77 24.69
C ASP A 102 13.33 13.34 25.15
N PHE A 103 13.08 12.02 25.18
CA PHE A 103 11.81 11.44 25.61
C PHE A 103 12.00 10.36 26.67
N ALA A 104 11.03 10.29 27.59
CA ALA A 104 10.84 9.17 28.50
C ALA A 104 9.46 8.55 28.24
N LEU A 105 9.42 7.26 27.86
CA LEU A 105 8.19 6.54 27.58
C LEU A 105 7.69 5.80 28.81
N ALA A 106 6.46 6.11 29.24
CA ALA A 106 5.77 5.38 30.29
C ALA A 106 5.07 4.13 29.71
N PRO A 107 5.08 2.98 30.39
CA PRO A 107 4.29 1.82 29.98
C PRO A 107 2.81 2.17 29.90
N MET A 108 2.11 1.59 28.92
CA MET A 108 0.66 1.65 28.83
C MET A 108 0.06 0.66 29.82
N THR A 109 -0.78 1.15 30.73
CA THR A 109 -1.45 0.31 31.74
C THR A 109 -2.86 -0.11 31.33
N ASP A 110 -3.48 0.62 30.43
CA ASP A 110 -4.77 0.29 29.86
C ASP A 110 -4.62 -0.78 28.76
N ALA A 111 -5.19 -1.96 29.00
CA ALA A 111 -5.11 -3.09 28.07
C ALA A 111 -5.84 -2.83 26.74
N GLU A 112 -6.95 -2.07 26.77
CA GLU A 112 -7.69 -1.74 25.54
C GLU A 112 -6.95 -0.68 24.71
N ALA A 113 -6.34 0.31 25.35
CA ALA A 113 -5.48 1.26 24.66
C ALA A 113 -4.24 0.57 24.08
N THR A 114 -3.65 -0.39 24.80
CA THR A 114 -2.55 -1.22 24.30
C THR A 114 -2.98 -2.03 23.07
N PHE A 115 -4.16 -2.65 23.12
CA PHE A 115 -4.68 -3.44 22.00
C PHE A 115 -4.91 -2.57 20.76
N LYS A 116 -5.43 -1.36 20.92
CA LYS A 116 -5.64 -0.41 19.82
C LYS A 116 -4.36 -0.01 19.09
N GLN A 117 -3.19 -0.10 19.74
CA GLN A 117 -1.90 0.16 19.10
C GLN A 117 -1.46 -0.94 18.12
N LEU A 118 -2.09 -2.14 18.18
CA LEU A 118 -1.62 -3.30 17.45
C LEU A 118 -1.96 -3.21 15.96
N PRO A 119 -0.99 -3.40 15.06
CA PRO A 119 -1.25 -3.55 13.63
C PRO A 119 -1.96 -4.87 13.32
N GLY A 120 -2.63 -4.92 12.17
CA GLY A 120 -3.52 -6.01 11.80
C GLY A 120 -2.89 -7.40 11.78
N ASN A 121 -1.61 -7.51 11.40
CA ASN A 121 -0.88 -8.79 11.42
C ASN A 121 -0.71 -9.35 12.84
N ILE A 122 -0.35 -8.50 13.83
CA ILE A 122 -0.20 -8.94 15.22
C ILE A 122 -1.56 -9.39 15.78
N VAL A 123 -2.62 -8.67 15.42
CA VAL A 123 -3.99 -9.04 15.82
C VAL A 123 -4.42 -10.37 15.20
N LEU A 124 -4.12 -10.60 13.91
CA LEU A 124 -4.39 -11.88 13.25
C LEU A 124 -3.58 -13.03 13.87
N ASP A 125 -2.29 -12.81 14.10
CA ASP A 125 -1.42 -13.84 14.70
C ASP A 125 -1.89 -14.23 16.11
N ALA A 126 -2.44 -13.26 16.86
CA ALA A 126 -2.95 -13.48 18.22
C ALA A 126 -4.26 -14.28 18.30
N LEU A 127 -4.99 -14.43 17.18
CA LEU A 127 -6.23 -15.20 17.14
C LEU A 127 -5.97 -16.69 17.48
N PRO A 128 -6.88 -17.35 18.24
CA PRO A 128 -6.76 -18.75 18.59
C PRO A 128 -6.63 -19.68 17.38
N GLN A 129 -5.75 -20.68 17.48
CA GLN A 129 -5.59 -21.76 16.49
C GLN A 129 -5.14 -23.07 17.14
N ARG A 130 -5.68 -23.36 18.34
CA ARG A 130 -5.30 -24.53 19.16
C ARG A 130 -5.88 -25.83 18.62
N THR A 131 -6.97 -25.73 17.87
CA THR A 131 -7.67 -26.87 17.25
C THR A 131 -7.83 -26.63 15.74
N PRO A 132 -8.10 -27.69 14.95
CA PRO A 132 -8.42 -27.52 13.53
C PRO A 132 -9.59 -26.57 13.27
N GLU A 133 -10.62 -26.59 14.14
CA GLU A 133 -11.78 -25.70 14.07
C GLU A 133 -11.36 -24.23 14.20
N GLU A 134 -10.58 -23.91 15.23
CA GLU A 134 -10.04 -22.56 15.42
C GLU A 134 -9.18 -22.15 14.23
N GLY A 135 -8.35 -23.06 13.71
CA GLY A 135 -7.52 -22.81 12.53
C GLY A 135 -8.35 -22.46 11.29
N ARG A 136 -9.49 -23.16 11.07
CA ARG A 136 -10.44 -22.84 9.98
C ARG A 136 -11.05 -21.45 10.16
N MET A 137 -11.53 -21.13 11.36
CA MET A 137 -12.12 -19.83 11.63
C MET A 137 -11.12 -18.70 11.47
N LYS A 138 -9.90 -18.88 11.99
CA LYS A 138 -8.80 -17.92 11.78
C LYS A 138 -8.51 -17.72 10.29
N ARG A 139 -8.49 -18.81 9.49
CA ARG A 139 -8.31 -18.74 8.04
C ARG A 139 -9.41 -17.90 7.38
N ILE A 140 -10.68 -18.10 7.75
CA ILE A 140 -11.82 -17.30 7.23
C ILE A 140 -11.65 -15.82 7.61
N VAL A 141 -11.31 -15.51 8.86
CA VAL A 141 -11.02 -14.12 9.27
C VAL A 141 -9.95 -13.52 8.36
N ARG A 142 -8.83 -14.21 8.14
CA ARG A 142 -7.72 -13.72 7.32
C ARG A 142 -8.07 -13.55 5.85
N THR A 143 -8.82 -14.48 5.25
CA THR A 143 -9.03 -14.48 3.79
C THR A 143 -10.32 -13.81 3.36
N VAL A 144 -11.36 -13.88 4.19
CA VAL A 144 -12.68 -13.31 3.88
C VAL A 144 -12.86 -11.95 4.56
N CYS A 145 -12.70 -11.88 5.91
CA CYS A 145 -12.98 -10.65 6.64
C CYS A 145 -11.96 -9.53 6.33
N THR A 146 -10.68 -9.87 6.13
CA THR A 146 -9.67 -8.87 5.77
C THR A 146 -9.59 -8.59 4.27
N GLY A 147 -10.55 -9.05 3.48
CA GLY A 147 -10.69 -8.66 2.07
C GLY A 147 -10.91 -7.15 1.87
N CYS A 148 -11.52 -6.48 2.84
CA CYS A 148 -11.91 -5.06 2.75
C CYS A 148 -11.18 -4.13 3.72
N HIS A 149 -10.70 -4.62 4.87
CA HIS A 149 -10.01 -3.83 5.90
C HIS A 149 -9.08 -4.72 6.75
N THR A 150 -8.20 -4.11 7.55
CA THR A 150 -7.33 -4.85 8.46
C THR A 150 -8.11 -5.54 9.59
N ALA A 151 -7.56 -6.62 10.15
CA ALA A 151 -8.17 -7.31 11.29
C ALA A 151 -8.24 -6.44 12.56
N SER A 152 -7.32 -5.47 12.71
CA SER A 152 -7.32 -4.55 13.84
C SER A 152 -8.56 -3.67 13.89
N PHE A 153 -9.17 -3.35 12.74
CA PHE A 153 -10.37 -2.51 12.73
C PHE A 153 -11.55 -3.14 13.47
N PRO A 154 -12.08 -4.32 13.12
CA PRO A 154 -13.19 -4.92 13.87
C PRO A 154 -12.76 -5.39 15.26
N LEU A 155 -11.55 -5.96 15.41
CA LEU A 155 -11.12 -6.56 16.66
C LEU A 155 -10.66 -5.56 17.74
N GLN A 156 -10.54 -4.27 17.42
CA GLN A 156 -10.42 -3.24 18.46
C GLN A 156 -11.72 -3.03 19.26
N HIS A 157 -12.85 -3.57 18.78
CA HIS A 157 -14.13 -3.59 19.47
C HIS A 157 -14.36 -4.93 20.18
N ARG A 158 -15.34 -4.97 21.06
CA ARG A 158 -15.68 -6.17 21.85
C ARG A 158 -17.19 -6.41 21.74
N PHE A 159 -17.57 -7.49 21.09
CA PHE A 159 -18.95 -7.88 20.93
C PHE A 159 -19.15 -9.29 21.49
N ASP A 160 -20.33 -9.56 22.07
CA ASP A 160 -20.77 -10.92 22.34
C ASP A 160 -21.09 -11.68 21.05
N GLU A 161 -21.49 -12.94 21.15
CA GLU A 161 -21.77 -13.78 19.99
C GLU A 161 -22.90 -13.19 19.11
N ALA A 162 -23.93 -12.63 19.72
CA ALA A 162 -25.04 -11.99 18.99
C ALA A 162 -24.56 -10.73 18.26
N GLY A 163 -23.73 -9.92 18.90
CA GLY A 163 -23.12 -8.73 18.30
C GLY A 163 -22.18 -9.09 17.15
N TRP A 164 -21.31 -10.10 17.31
CA TRP A 164 -20.46 -10.56 16.20
C TRP A 164 -21.28 -11.13 15.04
N SER A 165 -22.37 -11.88 15.32
CA SER A 165 -23.27 -12.36 14.27
C SER A 165 -23.90 -11.19 13.49
N ALA A 166 -24.32 -10.14 14.19
CA ALA A 166 -24.86 -8.93 13.56
C ALA A 166 -23.81 -8.19 12.71
N ILE A 167 -22.56 -8.10 13.18
CA ILE A 167 -21.46 -7.52 12.41
C ILE A 167 -21.15 -8.33 11.15
N ILE A 168 -21.14 -9.67 11.23
CA ILE A 168 -20.93 -10.54 10.05
C ILE A 168 -22.07 -10.30 9.04
N GLU A 169 -23.32 -10.23 9.49
CA GLU A 169 -24.45 -9.94 8.60
C GLU A 169 -24.33 -8.57 7.93
N LEU A 170 -23.88 -7.56 8.71
CA LEU A 170 -23.57 -6.24 8.21
C LEU A 170 -22.52 -6.28 7.09
N MET A 171 -21.42 -7.01 7.29
CA MET A 171 -20.29 -7.09 6.34
C MET A 171 -20.67 -7.76 5.02
N LYS A 172 -21.67 -8.63 4.99
CA LYS A 172 -22.19 -9.21 3.74
C LYS A 172 -22.74 -8.14 2.77
N ASN A 173 -23.02 -6.94 3.24
CA ASN A 173 -23.56 -5.82 2.48
C ASN A 173 -22.64 -4.61 2.40
N ALA A 174 -21.41 -4.70 2.90
CA ALA A 174 -20.43 -3.63 2.83
C ALA A 174 -19.49 -3.81 1.63
N ASN A 175 -19.02 -2.70 1.08
CA ASN A 175 -17.99 -2.70 0.04
C ASN A 175 -16.61 -2.34 0.62
N VAL A 176 -15.57 -2.50 -0.20
CA VAL A 176 -14.18 -2.21 0.17
C VAL A 176 -13.93 -0.74 0.57
N TYR A 177 -14.80 0.18 0.18
CA TYR A 177 -14.69 1.59 0.53
C TYR A 177 -15.33 1.94 1.88
N GLY A 178 -15.89 0.96 2.59
CA GLY A 178 -16.57 1.16 3.87
C GLY A 178 -17.97 1.71 3.74
N SER A 179 -18.55 1.69 2.55
CA SER A 179 -19.92 2.12 2.29
C SER A 179 -20.87 0.92 2.28
N TYR A 180 -22.09 1.13 2.72
CA TYR A 180 -23.18 0.19 2.54
C TYR A 180 -23.59 0.14 1.07
N VAL A 181 -23.70 -1.07 0.53
CA VAL A 181 -24.29 -1.28 -0.78
C VAL A 181 -25.80 -1.51 -0.56
N GLY A 182 -26.59 -0.51 -0.89
CA GLY A 182 -28.06 -0.67 -0.95
C GLY A 182 -28.46 -1.62 -2.08
N GLY A 183 -29.54 -2.39 -1.90
CA GLY A 183 -30.06 -3.31 -2.92
C GLY A 183 -30.12 -4.77 -2.43
N GLU A 184 -30.34 -5.69 -3.36
CA GLU A 184 -30.34 -7.12 -3.02
C GLU A 184 -28.96 -7.56 -2.52
N ARG A 185 -28.96 -8.28 -1.41
CA ARG A 185 -27.77 -8.88 -0.81
C ARG A 185 -27.13 -9.86 -1.80
N LYS A 186 -25.85 -9.67 -2.08
CA LYS A 186 -25.09 -10.69 -2.80
C LYS A 186 -24.89 -11.91 -1.90
N PRO A 187 -25.08 -13.13 -2.41
CA PRO A 187 -24.79 -14.35 -1.65
C PRO A 187 -23.32 -14.34 -1.18
N SER A 188 -23.11 -14.65 0.08
CA SER A 188 -21.77 -14.85 0.67
C SER A 188 -21.70 -16.25 1.23
N GLY A 189 -21.66 -17.26 0.35
CA GLY A 189 -21.82 -18.66 0.69
C GLY A 189 -20.92 -19.13 1.84
N ILE A 190 -19.67 -18.69 1.88
CA ILE A 190 -18.74 -19.04 2.98
C ILE A 190 -19.21 -18.43 4.31
N LEU A 191 -19.54 -17.14 4.32
CA LEU A 191 -20.03 -16.50 5.55
C LEU A 191 -21.40 -17.04 5.98
N ASP A 192 -22.27 -17.39 5.04
CA ASP A 192 -23.58 -18.00 5.37
C ASP A 192 -23.40 -19.39 5.99
N TYR A 193 -22.51 -20.20 5.45
CA TYR A 193 -22.21 -21.54 5.95
C TYR A 193 -21.58 -21.51 7.36
N HIS A 194 -20.62 -20.61 7.60
CA HIS A 194 -19.82 -20.57 8.82
C HIS A 194 -20.27 -19.51 9.85
N GLN A 195 -21.34 -18.75 9.61
CA GLN A 195 -21.69 -17.57 10.42
C GLN A 195 -21.77 -17.86 11.92
N LYS A 196 -22.46 -18.94 12.30
CA LYS A 196 -22.64 -19.29 13.71
C LYS A 196 -21.30 -19.65 14.39
N GLU A 197 -20.52 -20.50 13.75
CA GLU A 197 -19.21 -20.92 14.25
C GLU A 197 -18.24 -19.75 14.33
N LEU A 198 -18.21 -18.91 13.29
CA LEU A 198 -17.37 -17.72 13.23
C LEU A 198 -17.74 -16.68 14.30
N ALA A 199 -19.04 -16.45 14.56
CA ALA A 199 -19.51 -15.55 15.60
C ALA A 199 -19.09 -16.03 17.00
N ALA A 200 -19.25 -17.32 17.29
CA ALA A 200 -18.82 -17.93 18.54
C ALA A 200 -17.30 -17.85 18.72
N TYR A 201 -16.53 -18.14 17.65
CA TYR A 201 -15.07 -18.01 17.64
C TYR A 201 -14.61 -16.57 17.93
N LEU A 202 -15.19 -15.59 17.28
CA LEU A 202 -14.87 -14.18 17.49
C LEU A 202 -15.27 -13.70 18.89
N ALA A 203 -16.40 -14.19 19.44
CA ALA A 203 -16.81 -13.88 20.81
C ALA A 203 -15.83 -14.45 21.85
N ALA A 204 -15.33 -15.67 21.65
CA ALA A 204 -14.29 -16.24 22.51
C ALA A 204 -12.96 -15.49 22.38
N ALA A 205 -12.57 -15.09 21.16
CA ALA A 205 -11.37 -14.31 20.93
C ALA A 205 -11.47 -12.88 21.48
N ARG A 206 -12.58 -12.19 21.23
CA ARG A 206 -12.71 -10.75 21.48
C ARG A 206 -14.11 -10.35 21.97
N GLY A 207 -14.67 -11.14 22.87
CA GLY A 207 -15.93 -10.83 23.55
C GLY A 207 -15.75 -9.91 24.75
N PRO A 208 -16.87 -9.53 25.45
CA PRO A 208 -16.84 -8.70 26.65
C PRO A 208 -16.11 -9.33 27.84
N GLY A 209 -16.04 -10.67 27.89
CA GLY A 209 -15.34 -11.44 28.93
C GLY A 209 -13.82 -11.53 28.72
N ALA A 210 -13.21 -12.58 29.31
CA ALA A 210 -11.79 -12.88 29.10
C ALA A 210 -11.54 -13.22 27.64
N SER A 211 -10.40 -12.76 27.12
CA SER A 211 -10.00 -12.99 25.73
C SER A 211 -9.11 -14.22 25.60
N ASP A 212 -9.40 -15.05 24.61
CA ASP A 212 -8.58 -16.21 24.24
C ASP A 212 -7.38 -15.84 23.34
N MET A 213 -7.29 -14.59 22.91
CA MET A 213 -6.15 -14.10 22.12
C MET A 213 -4.86 -14.13 22.90
N ARG A 214 -3.77 -14.44 22.21
CA ARG A 214 -2.41 -14.46 22.78
C ARG A 214 -1.52 -13.51 21.99
N VAL A 215 -1.47 -12.27 22.42
CA VAL A 215 -0.65 -11.23 21.79
C VAL A 215 0.82 -11.47 22.07
N LYS A 216 1.62 -11.69 21.03
CA LYS A 216 3.08 -11.73 21.08
C LYS A 216 3.62 -10.55 20.29
N LEU A 217 4.26 -9.61 20.97
CA LEU A 217 4.87 -8.47 20.31
C LEU A 217 6.16 -8.90 19.60
N PRO A 218 6.37 -8.49 18.34
CA PRO A 218 7.64 -8.69 17.67
C PRO A 218 8.74 -7.82 18.31
N PRO A 219 10.01 -8.13 18.07
CA PRO A 219 11.09 -7.22 18.39
C PRO A 219 10.90 -5.90 17.64
N ARG A 220 11.30 -4.79 18.29
CA ARG A 220 11.28 -3.47 17.65
C ARG A 220 12.30 -3.42 16.51
N PRO A 221 12.13 -2.52 15.53
CA PRO A 221 13.09 -2.33 14.44
C PRO A 221 14.54 -2.17 14.94
N SER A 222 15.47 -2.86 14.29
CA SER A 222 16.89 -2.82 14.62
C SER A 222 17.73 -2.94 13.34
N GLY A 223 19.01 -2.68 13.42
CA GLY A 223 19.92 -2.76 12.28
C GLY A 223 19.45 -1.88 11.12
N GLU A 224 19.37 -2.43 9.90
CA GLU A 224 18.95 -1.69 8.70
C GLU A 224 17.53 -1.13 8.83
N ALA A 225 16.59 -1.89 9.40
CA ALA A 225 15.21 -1.44 9.57
C ALA A 225 15.07 -0.24 10.52
N ALA A 226 16.00 -0.02 11.43
CA ALA A 226 16.03 1.16 12.29
C ALA A 226 16.73 2.38 11.66
N ARG A 227 17.43 2.20 10.53
CA ARG A 227 18.13 3.31 9.85
C ARG A 227 17.28 4.06 8.84
N VAL A 228 16.12 3.52 8.45
CA VAL A 228 15.26 4.17 7.46
C VAL A 228 14.67 5.49 7.93
N VAL A 229 14.39 6.37 6.96
CA VAL A 229 13.60 7.59 7.16
C VAL A 229 12.31 7.47 6.39
N PHE A 230 11.20 7.78 7.03
CA PHE A 230 9.93 7.98 6.36
C PHE A 230 9.61 9.48 6.23
N LYS A 231 9.21 9.91 5.05
CA LYS A 231 8.50 11.17 4.84
C LYS A 231 7.09 10.83 4.39
N GLU A 232 6.10 11.16 5.22
CA GLU A 232 4.69 10.93 4.96
C GLU A 232 4.04 12.25 4.57
N TYR A 233 3.45 12.30 3.38
CA TYR A 233 2.82 13.48 2.79
C TYR A 233 1.31 13.37 2.93
N ASP A 234 0.68 14.35 3.57
CA ASP A 234 -0.78 14.40 3.69
C ASP A 234 -1.41 14.73 2.34
N VAL A 235 -2.36 13.91 1.92
CA VAL A 235 -3.20 14.17 0.75
C VAL A 235 -4.46 14.91 1.21
N PRO A 236 -4.87 16.00 0.56
CA PRO A 236 -6.02 16.78 0.97
C PRO A 236 -7.30 15.95 0.97
N LEU A 237 -8.22 16.29 1.88
CA LEU A 237 -9.56 15.71 1.89
C LEU A 237 -10.34 16.19 0.66
N ASP A 238 -11.12 15.32 0.04
CA ASP A 238 -12.09 15.74 -0.97
C ASP A 238 -13.13 16.66 -0.30
N PRO A 239 -13.32 17.91 -0.78
CA PRO A 239 -14.32 18.80 -0.21
C PRO A 239 -15.76 18.24 -0.23
N ASP A 240 -16.03 17.29 -1.12
CA ASP A 240 -17.33 16.60 -1.21
C ASP A 240 -17.41 15.34 -0.33
N ALA A 241 -16.33 14.99 0.40
CA ALA A 241 -16.32 13.81 1.26
C ALA A 241 -17.28 14.01 2.45
N ASN A 242 -18.28 13.14 2.55
CA ASN A 242 -19.20 13.11 3.67
C ASN A 242 -18.64 12.20 4.77
N LEU A 243 -18.06 12.79 5.79
CA LEU A 243 -17.53 12.06 6.94
C LEU A 243 -18.54 12.05 8.09
N PRO A 244 -18.82 10.89 8.70
CA PRO A 244 -19.68 10.83 9.89
C PRO A 244 -18.98 11.53 11.08
N ALA A 245 -19.78 12.04 12.02
CA ALA A 245 -19.28 12.75 13.19
C ALA A 245 -18.32 11.92 14.09
N ASN A 246 -18.47 10.59 14.07
CA ASN A 246 -17.61 9.66 14.79
C ASN A 246 -16.45 9.10 13.93
N PHE A 247 -16.15 9.73 12.79
CA PHE A 247 -15.06 9.30 11.95
C PHE A 247 -13.71 9.48 12.67
N VAL A 248 -12.97 8.39 12.80
CA VAL A 248 -11.62 8.40 13.37
C VAL A 248 -10.62 8.43 12.23
N GLN A 249 -9.80 9.46 12.21
CA GLN A 249 -8.64 9.55 11.35
C GLN A 249 -7.39 9.40 12.22
N ASN A 250 -6.59 8.37 11.97
CA ASN A 250 -5.29 8.25 12.59
C ASN A 250 -4.26 8.93 11.70
N ASP A 251 -3.72 10.06 12.14
CA ASP A 251 -2.68 10.83 11.43
C ASP A 251 -1.26 10.33 11.74
N GLY A 252 -1.12 9.26 12.52
CA GLY A 252 0.15 8.69 12.97
C GLY A 252 0.69 9.32 14.24
N SER A 253 0.03 10.33 14.82
CA SER A 253 0.54 11.04 16.01
C SER A 253 0.25 10.34 17.34
N ASP A 254 -0.64 9.36 17.37
CA ASP A 254 -0.94 8.56 18.54
C ASP A 254 -1.55 7.20 18.17
N TRP A 255 -0.78 6.13 18.34
CA TRP A 255 -1.26 4.78 17.99
C TRP A 255 -2.38 4.28 18.90
N SER A 256 -2.54 4.84 20.11
CA SER A 256 -3.61 4.46 21.05
C SER A 256 -5.01 4.92 20.60
N LEU A 257 -5.09 5.81 19.61
CA LEU A 257 -6.36 6.15 18.95
C LEU A 257 -6.96 4.98 18.19
N GLY A 258 -6.15 3.98 17.84
CA GLY A 258 -6.58 2.77 17.16
C GLY A 258 -6.52 2.87 15.63
N THR A 259 -7.05 1.83 15.00
CA THR A 259 -7.18 1.76 13.54
C THR A 259 -8.25 2.73 13.07
N PRO A 260 -8.00 3.52 12.01
CA PRO A 260 -8.96 4.49 11.52
C PRO A 260 -10.24 3.84 10.99
N SER A 261 -11.29 4.63 10.86
CA SER A 261 -12.56 4.22 10.28
C SER A 261 -12.38 3.64 8.87
N VAL A 262 -13.19 2.63 8.53
CA VAL A 262 -13.11 1.91 7.24
C VAL A 262 -13.46 2.81 6.06
N LEU A 263 -14.32 3.82 6.26
CA LEU A 263 -14.62 4.80 5.23
C LEU A 263 -13.33 5.46 4.75
N ILE A 264 -13.12 5.48 3.44
CA ILE A 264 -11.95 6.11 2.85
C ILE A 264 -12.22 7.59 2.65
N PRO A 265 -11.55 8.47 3.39
CA PRO A 265 -11.68 9.90 3.16
C PRO A 265 -10.86 10.35 1.95
N GLY A 266 -11.40 11.23 1.16
CA GLY A 266 -10.70 11.83 0.02
C GLY A 266 -10.70 10.96 -1.23
N TRP A 267 -9.54 10.87 -1.91
CA TRP A 267 -9.44 10.38 -3.28
C TRP A 267 -9.21 8.88 -3.42
N GLY A 268 -8.99 8.15 -2.32
CA GLY A 268 -8.62 6.74 -2.35
C GLY A 268 -7.28 6.52 -3.04
N VAL A 269 -6.20 7.01 -2.43
CA VAL A 269 -4.82 6.85 -2.92
C VAL A 269 -4.48 5.36 -3.00
N HIS A 270 -4.17 4.87 -4.21
CA HIS A 270 -4.03 3.42 -4.41
C HIS A 270 -2.62 2.98 -4.82
N ASP A 271 -2.08 3.47 -5.94
CA ASP A 271 -0.69 3.26 -6.35
C ASP A 271 0.07 4.58 -6.27
N ALA A 272 1.38 4.52 -6.04
CA ALA A 272 2.25 5.69 -6.05
C ALA A 272 3.62 5.35 -6.64
N TRP A 273 4.17 6.31 -7.39
CA TRP A 273 5.51 6.24 -7.98
C TRP A 273 6.25 7.55 -7.78
N LEU A 274 7.57 7.45 -7.58
CA LEU A 274 8.47 8.59 -7.69
C LEU A 274 8.86 8.78 -9.16
N ASP A 275 8.78 10.00 -9.67
CA ASP A 275 9.39 10.33 -10.95
C ASP A 275 10.93 10.40 -10.84
N LEU A 276 11.62 10.62 -11.94
CA LEU A 276 13.09 10.67 -11.94
C LEU A 276 13.65 11.87 -11.17
N ALA A 277 12.87 12.93 -11.01
CA ALA A 277 13.22 14.09 -10.17
C ALA A 277 13.06 13.79 -8.68
N GLY A 278 12.26 12.77 -8.33
CA GLY A 278 11.97 12.37 -6.96
C GLY A 278 10.66 12.94 -6.41
N ASN A 279 9.78 13.46 -7.26
CA ASN A 279 8.43 13.85 -6.88
C ASN A 279 7.46 12.66 -6.97
N LEU A 280 6.41 12.68 -6.16
CA LEU A 280 5.44 11.62 -6.09
C LEU A 280 4.27 11.85 -7.04
N TRP A 281 3.84 10.76 -7.67
CA TRP A 281 2.60 10.67 -8.42
C TRP A 281 1.76 9.52 -7.84
N PHE A 282 0.43 9.70 -7.75
CA PHE A 282 -0.45 8.69 -7.15
C PHE A 282 -1.79 8.60 -7.89
N THR A 283 -2.36 7.39 -7.89
CA THR A 283 -3.68 7.11 -8.48
C THR A 283 -4.80 7.38 -7.50
N CYS A 284 -6.00 7.68 -8.02
CA CYS A 284 -7.21 7.96 -7.26
C CYS A 284 -8.29 6.93 -7.61
N ASN A 285 -8.58 6.02 -6.67
CA ASN A 285 -9.43 4.85 -6.88
C ASN A 285 -10.89 5.04 -6.41
N ILE A 286 -11.25 6.18 -5.84
CA ILE A 286 -12.63 6.45 -5.41
C ILE A 286 -13.34 7.33 -6.43
N PRO A 287 -14.62 7.07 -6.76
CA PRO A 287 -15.42 7.96 -7.58
C PRO A 287 -15.46 9.37 -7.00
N ASN A 288 -15.03 10.37 -7.75
CA ASN A 288 -14.99 11.75 -7.34
C ASN A 288 -15.15 12.68 -8.56
N LYS A 289 -15.38 13.97 -8.35
CA LYS A 289 -15.61 14.94 -9.42
C LYS A 289 -14.34 15.63 -9.93
N ARG A 290 -13.18 15.47 -9.24
CA ARG A 290 -12.04 16.37 -9.40
C ARG A 290 -10.75 15.71 -9.84
N THR A 291 -10.50 14.46 -9.43
CA THR A 291 -9.15 13.91 -9.46
C THR A 291 -9.09 12.53 -10.07
N THR A 292 -8.27 12.36 -11.09
CA THR A 292 -7.88 11.09 -11.69
C THR A 292 -6.52 10.66 -11.14
N ILE A 293 -5.56 11.58 -11.10
CA ILE A 293 -4.19 11.35 -10.65
C ILE A 293 -3.71 12.56 -9.85
N GLY A 294 -2.89 12.34 -8.82
CA GLY A 294 -2.30 13.41 -8.02
C GLY A 294 -0.78 13.44 -8.13
N HIS A 295 -0.21 14.60 -7.87
CA HIS A 295 1.21 14.89 -7.79
C HIS A 295 1.53 15.53 -6.45
N ILE A 296 2.66 15.16 -5.86
CA ILE A 296 3.20 15.80 -4.66
C ILE A 296 4.63 16.25 -4.96
N ASP A 297 4.90 17.54 -4.81
CA ASP A 297 6.25 18.06 -4.71
C ASP A 297 6.87 17.59 -3.38
N THR A 298 7.88 16.76 -3.44
CA THR A 298 8.45 16.12 -2.22
C THR A 298 9.32 17.06 -1.38
N ALA A 299 9.69 18.21 -1.91
CA ALA A 299 10.42 19.25 -1.15
C ALA A 299 9.47 20.11 -0.31
N THR A 300 8.32 20.49 -0.87
CA THR A 300 7.37 21.42 -0.26
C THR A 300 6.15 20.72 0.36
N GLY A 301 5.79 19.54 -0.11
CA GLY A 301 4.55 18.83 0.25
C GLY A 301 3.31 19.40 -0.48
N GLU A 302 3.49 20.28 -1.48
CA GLU A 302 2.39 20.78 -2.29
C GLU A 302 1.76 19.67 -3.11
N VAL A 303 0.42 19.60 -3.08
CA VAL A 303 -0.36 18.59 -3.81
C VAL A 303 -1.10 19.24 -4.96
N LYS A 304 -0.86 18.74 -6.17
CA LYS A 304 -1.57 19.13 -7.39
C LYS A 304 -2.41 17.98 -7.92
N LEU A 305 -3.66 18.25 -8.30
CA LEU A 305 -4.62 17.24 -8.71
C LEU A 305 -4.99 17.43 -10.20
N PHE A 306 -5.02 16.31 -10.94
CA PHE A 306 -5.29 16.28 -12.38
C PHE A 306 -6.54 15.47 -12.66
N LYS A 307 -7.39 15.99 -13.56
CA LYS A 307 -8.63 15.35 -13.97
C LYS A 307 -8.57 14.90 -15.42
N VAL A 308 -8.86 13.62 -15.64
CA VAL A 308 -9.30 13.08 -16.93
C VAL A 308 -10.82 12.94 -16.88
N ALA A 309 -11.51 13.28 -17.96
CA ALA A 309 -12.97 13.17 -18.02
C ALA A 309 -13.41 11.69 -17.89
N GLY A 310 -14.33 11.42 -17.00
CA GLY A 310 -14.97 10.14 -16.76
C GLY A 310 -16.48 10.20 -17.01
N PRO A 311 -17.21 9.10 -16.73
CA PRO A 311 -18.65 9.04 -16.93
C PRO A 311 -19.39 9.95 -15.95
N ASN A 312 -20.58 10.41 -16.35
CA ASN A 312 -21.51 11.18 -15.51
C ASN A 312 -20.91 12.44 -14.85
N GLY A 313 -19.95 13.10 -15.53
CA GLY A 313 -19.29 14.29 -15.01
C GLY A 313 -18.25 14.06 -13.92
N LEU A 314 -18.03 12.82 -13.52
CA LEU A 314 -16.97 12.43 -12.59
C LEU A 314 -15.59 12.53 -13.26
N ALA A 315 -14.54 12.46 -12.46
CA ALA A 315 -13.20 12.16 -12.93
C ALA A 315 -13.10 10.64 -13.25
N ALA A 316 -12.33 10.30 -14.26
CA ALA A 316 -12.01 8.90 -14.53
C ALA A 316 -11.22 8.32 -13.33
N GLN A 317 -11.66 7.18 -12.84
CA GLN A 317 -10.94 6.46 -11.79
C GLN A 317 -9.65 5.86 -12.34
N THR A 318 -8.65 5.78 -11.48
CA THR A 318 -7.40 5.05 -11.73
C THR A 318 -7.12 4.09 -10.58
N HIS A 319 -6.43 2.98 -10.88
CA HIS A 319 -6.05 1.99 -9.88
C HIS A 319 -4.54 1.72 -9.94
N GLY A 320 -4.03 1.24 -11.06
CA GLY A 320 -2.65 0.88 -11.28
C GLY A 320 -1.85 1.91 -12.06
N MET A 321 -0.58 2.05 -11.73
CA MET A 321 0.37 2.85 -12.48
C MET A 321 1.77 2.23 -12.48
N THR A 322 2.57 2.57 -13.48
CA THR A 322 3.99 2.25 -13.56
C THR A 322 4.77 3.42 -14.15
N ARG A 323 6.07 3.46 -13.94
CA ARG A 323 6.99 4.40 -14.58
C ARG A 323 7.95 3.61 -15.47
N ASP A 324 8.00 3.93 -16.75
CA ASP A 324 8.95 3.33 -17.67
C ASP A 324 10.39 3.86 -17.48
N PRO A 325 11.41 3.24 -18.11
CA PRO A 325 12.81 3.69 -17.99
C PRO A 325 13.06 5.12 -18.47
N ASN A 326 12.20 5.66 -19.33
CA ASN A 326 12.30 7.03 -19.83
C ASN A 326 11.68 8.06 -18.87
N GLY A 327 11.11 7.61 -17.76
CA GLY A 327 10.47 8.44 -16.77
C GLY A 327 9.00 8.77 -17.05
N ILE A 328 8.43 8.23 -18.13
CA ILE A 328 7.00 8.39 -18.44
C ILE A 328 6.19 7.51 -17.47
N ILE A 329 5.11 8.09 -16.95
CA ILE A 329 4.18 7.39 -16.08
C ILE A 329 2.99 6.90 -16.92
N TRP A 330 2.72 5.59 -16.82
CA TRP A 330 1.60 4.93 -17.46
C TRP A 330 0.59 4.47 -16.40
N PHE A 331 -0.68 4.64 -16.64
CA PHE A 331 -1.74 4.29 -15.69
C PHE A 331 -3.03 3.85 -16.38
N ASN A 332 -3.84 3.04 -15.72
CA ASN A 332 -5.16 2.72 -16.26
C ASN A 332 -6.11 3.90 -16.12
N VAL A 333 -7.03 4.03 -17.05
CA VAL A 333 -8.09 5.05 -17.03
C VAL A 333 -9.44 4.37 -17.13
N ASN A 334 -10.23 4.44 -16.08
CA ASN A 334 -11.61 3.94 -16.09
C ASN A 334 -12.56 5.11 -16.38
N ASN A 335 -12.81 5.37 -17.65
CA ASN A 335 -13.68 6.41 -18.14
C ASN A 335 -15.01 5.88 -18.71
N GLY A 336 -15.40 4.67 -18.31
CA GLY A 336 -16.59 3.95 -18.83
C GLY A 336 -16.29 3.01 -20.01
N ARG A 337 -15.16 3.19 -20.71
CA ARG A 337 -14.67 2.27 -21.76
C ARG A 337 -13.41 1.51 -21.37
N GLY A 338 -12.70 2.00 -20.35
CA GLY A 338 -11.35 1.59 -20.06
C GLY A 338 -10.34 2.19 -21.05
N GLY A 339 -9.12 2.43 -20.59
CA GLY A 339 -8.06 3.01 -21.40
C GLY A 339 -6.73 3.00 -20.68
N LEU A 340 -5.71 3.49 -21.39
CA LEU A 340 -4.35 3.65 -20.90
C LEU A 340 -3.98 5.15 -20.94
N GLY A 341 -3.61 5.72 -19.79
CA GLY A 341 -3.10 7.06 -19.67
C GLY A 341 -1.57 7.08 -19.76
N ARG A 342 -1.03 8.05 -20.46
CA ARG A 342 0.38 8.43 -20.52
C ARG A 342 0.54 9.81 -19.91
N LEU A 343 1.36 9.94 -18.89
CA LEU A 343 1.72 11.20 -18.25
C LEU A 343 3.21 11.42 -18.42
N ASP A 344 3.57 12.60 -18.92
CA ASP A 344 4.94 13.08 -18.91
C ASP A 344 5.15 13.98 -17.67
N PRO A 345 5.93 13.54 -16.65
CA PRO A 345 6.12 14.34 -15.44
C PRO A 345 6.77 15.70 -15.67
N ALA A 346 7.60 15.84 -16.71
CA ALA A 346 8.31 17.09 -16.98
C ALA A 346 7.38 18.19 -17.53
N THR A 347 6.41 17.82 -18.38
CA THR A 347 5.44 18.74 -18.97
C THR A 347 4.09 18.72 -18.26
N GLN A 348 3.82 17.68 -17.47
CA GLN A 348 2.55 17.37 -16.82
C GLN A 348 1.40 17.13 -17.82
N GLU A 349 1.75 16.83 -19.07
CA GLU A 349 0.77 16.50 -20.11
C GLU A 349 0.25 15.06 -19.96
N ILE A 350 -1.07 14.92 -20.06
CA ILE A 350 -1.75 13.63 -20.01
C ILE A 350 -2.39 13.33 -21.37
N LYS A 351 -2.03 12.18 -21.97
CA LYS A 351 -2.65 11.61 -23.16
C LYS A 351 -3.34 10.30 -22.81
N VAL A 352 -4.55 10.07 -23.32
CA VAL A 352 -5.31 8.84 -23.09
C VAL A 352 -5.46 8.09 -24.40
N TYR A 353 -5.15 6.79 -24.37
CA TYR A 353 -5.31 5.85 -25.48
C TYR A 353 -6.46 4.89 -25.15
N LEU A 354 -7.39 4.73 -26.08
CA LEU A 354 -8.53 3.83 -25.93
C LEU A 354 -8.33 2.60 -26.82
N PRO A 355 -8.52 1.37 -26.30
CA PRO A 355 -8.50 0.19 -27.14
C PRO A 355 -9.66 0.23 -28.15
N PRO A 356 -9.55 -0.42 -29.32
CA PRO A 356 -10.64 -0.58 -30.26
C PRO A 356 -11.90 -1.17 -29.61
N THR A 357 -13.08 -0.82 -30.14
CA THR A 357 -14.36 -1.21 -29.53
C THR A 357 -14.67 -2.71 -29.61
N ASP A 358 -14.05 -3.42 -30.53
CA ASP A 358 -14.12 -4.87 -30.72
C ASP A 358 -13.09 -5.65 -29.90
N MET A 359 -12.21 -4.93 -29.17
CA MET A 359 -11.19 -5.51 -28.33
C MET A 359 -11.60 -5.44 -26.85
N THR A 360 -11.10 -6.36 -26.04
CA THR A 360 -11.22 -6.32 -24.58
C THR A 360 -10.70 -4.99 -24.05
N GLN A 361 -11.48 -4.35 -23.20
CA GLN A 361 -11.13 -3.08 -22.56
C GLN A 361 -10.24 -3.32 -21.34
N THR A 362 -9.58 -2.28 -20.82
CA THR A 362 -8.91 -2.37 -19.54
C THR A 362 -9.93 -2.57 -18.43
N GLY A 363 -9.66 -3.48 -17.51
CA GLY A 363 -10.57 -3.80 -16.41
C GLY A 363 -10.54 -2.78 -15.26
N GLY A 364 -11.46 -2.93 -14.30
CA GLY A 364 -11.59 -1.99 -13.17
C GLY A 364 -10.46 -2.06 -12.13
N ALA A 365 -9.93 -3.25 -11.83
CA ALA A 365 -8.85 -3.45 -10.84
C ALA A 365 -7.49 -3.64 -11.55
N VAL A 366 -7.12 -2.72 -12.37
CA VAL A 366 -6.04 -2.87 -13.35
C VAL A 366 -4.70 -2.46 -12.78
N THR A 367 -3.70 -3.30 -13.01
CA THR A 367 -2.31 -2.92 -12.95
C THR A 367 -1.72 -2.70 -14.34
N VAL A 368 -0.63 -1.96 -14.38
CA VAL A 368 0.07 -1.59 -15.60
C VAL A 368 1.56 -1.84 -15.36
N ASP A 369 2.25 -2.42 -16.35
CA ASP A 369 3.71 -2.59 -16.31
C ASP A 369 4.31 -2.40 -17.71
N TYR A 370 5.62 -2.20 -17.78
CA TYR A 370 6.37 -2.07 -19.03
C TYR A 370 7.25 -3.29 -19.26
N ASP A 371 7.42 -3.68 -20.52
CA ASP A 371 8.33 -4.76 -20.92
C ASP A 371 9.71 -4.23 -21.38
N GLY A 372 10.66 -5.15 -21.56
CA GLY A 372 12.01 -4.82 -22.05
C GLY A 372 12.07 -4.43 -23.52
N LYS A 373 10.96 -4.42 -24.24
CA LYS A 373 10.84 -4.01 -25.66
C LYS A 373 10.17 -2.65 -25.81
N GLY A 374 9.77 -2.03 -24.68
CA GLY A 374 9.17 -0.70 -24.64
C GLY A 374 7.64 -0.70 -24.81
N ASN A 375 6.99 -1.85 -24.74
CA ASN A 375 5.53 -1.92 -24.74
C ASN A 375 5.00 -1.81 -23.31
N ILE A 376 3.71 -1.46 -23.20
CA ILE A 376 2.98 -1.34 -21.96
C ILE A 376 1.94 -2.46 -21.88
N TRP A 377 1.97 -3.20 -20.79
CA TRP A 377 0.99 -4.24 -20.49
C TRP A 377 0.01 -3.77 -19.43
N ALA A 378 -1.25 -4.05 -19.63
CA ALA A 378 -2.33 -3.73 -18.69
C ALA A 378 -3.28 -4.92 -18.56
N SER A 379 -3.76 -5.22 -17.36
CA SER A 379 -4.78 -6.26 -17.21
C SER A 379 -6.09 -5.84 -17.88
N ALA A 380 -6.80 -6.83 -18.37
CA ALA A 380 -8.12 -6.70 -18.98
C ALA A 380 -9.12 -7.59 -18.22
N PRO A 381 -10.44 -7.46 -18.41
CA PRO A 381 -11.43 -8.26 -17.68
C PRO A 381 -11.25 -9.78 -17.81
N ASP A 382 -10.67 -10.24 -18.92
CA ASP A 382 -10.49 -11.66 -19.25
C ASP A 382 -9.08 -11.97 -19.79
N GLY A 383 -8.05 -11.24 -19.30
CA GLY A 383 -6.66 -11.42 -19.74
C GLY A 383 -5.81 -10.16 -19.63
N ALA A 384 -5.06 -9.82 -20.67
CA ALA A 384 -4.24 -8.62 -20.73
C ALA A 384 -4.28 -7.94 -22.10
N LEU A 385 -3.96 -6.64 -22.09
CA LEU A 385 -3.69 -5.84 -23.28
C LEU A 385 -2.21 -5.45 -23.30
N ARG A 386 -1.56 -5.57 -24.47
CA ARG A 386 -0.27 -4.96 -24.76
C ARG A 386 -0.48 -3.74 -25.63
N PHE A 387 0.12 -2.62 -25.29
CA PHE A 387 0.13 -1.40 -26.08
C PHE A 387 1.55 -1.08 -26.55
N ASP A 388 1.70 -0.89 -27.85
CA ASP A 388 2.92 -0.39 -28.48
C ASP A 388 2.84 1.15 -28.55
N PRO A 389 3.67 1.89 -27.78
CA PRO A 389 3.59 3.36 -27.75
C PRO A 389 4.06 4.03 -29.05
N VAL A 390 4.87 3.34 -29.87
CA VAL A 390 5.39 3.89 -31.13
C VAL A 390 4.35 3.75 -32.24
N ALA A 391 3.73 2.56 -32.35
CA ALA A 391 2.68 2.30 -33.33
C ALA A 391 1.29 2.78 -32.85
N GLU A 392 1.16 3.15 -31.57
CA GLU A 392 -0.11 3.46 -30.88
C GLU A 392 -1.16 2.35 -31.06
N LYS A 393 -0.73 1.09 -30.96
CA LYS A 393 -1.55 -0.09 -31.27
C LYS A 393 -1.70 -1.01 -30.07
N PHE A 394 -2.94 -1.44 -29.83
CA PHE A 394 -3.25 -2.48 -28.85
C PHE A 394 -3.23 -3.88 -29.46
N THR A 395 -2.83 -4.86 -28.64
CA THR A 395 -2.95 -6.30 -28.89
C THR A 395 -3.56 -6.96 -27.66
N ALA A 396 -4.60 -7.79 -27.84
CA ALA A 396 -5.27 -8.47 -26.74
C ALA A 396 -4.76 -9.91 -26.57
N TYR A 397 -4.60 -10.33 -25.33
CA TYR A 397 -4.24 -11.68 -24.90
C TYR A 397 -5.33 -12.17 -23.95
N LYS A 398 -6.08 -13.21 -24.36
CA LYS A 398 -7.21 -13.73 -23.57
C LYS A 398 -6.83 -14.98 -22.81
N SER A 399 -7.23 -15.05 -21.54
CA SER A 399 -7.08 -16.23 -20.70
C SER A 399 -7.72 -17.44 -21.37
N LYS A 400 -7.04 -18.60 -21.33
CA LYS A 400 -7.59 -19.86 -21.81
C LYS A 400 -8.63 -20.44 -20.86
N THR A 401 -8.38 -20.30 -19.55
CA THR A 401 -9.20 -20.88 -18.47
C THR A 401 -9.78 -19.78 -17.60
N PHE A 402 -10.63 -18.92 -18.19
CA PHE A 402 -11.27 -17.82 -17.44
C PHE A 402 -12.53 -18.25 -16.69
N LYS A 403 -13.21 -19.30 -17.15
CA LYS A 403 -14.39 -19.88 -16.50
C LYS A 403 -14.19 -21.36 -16.25
N THR A 404 -14.51 -21.79 -15.05
CA THR A 404 -14.54 -23.20 -14.65
C THR A 404 -15.88 -23.52 -13.98
N PRO A 405 -16.24 -24.79 -13.79
CA PRO A 405 -17.42 -25.17 -13.00
C PRO A 405 -17.41 -24.57 -11.58
N ASN A 406 -16.22 -24.28 -11.03
CA ASN A 406 -16.02 -23.81 -9.66
C ASN A 406 -15.77 -22.30 -9.57
N GLY A 407 -16.04 -21.51 -10.61
CA GLY A 407 -15.92 -20.07 -10.56
C GLY A 407 -15.44 -19.41 -11.85
N THR A 408 -15.46 -18.09 -11.84
CA THR A 408 -14.96 -17.25 -12.94
C THR A 408 -13.65 -16.59 -12.47
N GLY A 409 -12.65 -16.54 -13.35
CA GLY A 409 -11.40 -15.83 -13.12
C GLY A 409 -11.67 -14.35 -12.83
N ILE A 410 -10.83 -13.78 -11.96
CA ILE A 410 -10.79 -12.34 -11.73
C ILE A 410 -9.37 -11.91 -12.06
N THR A 411 -9.21 -11.30 -13.23
CA THR A 411 -7.93 -10.73 -13.64
C THR A 411 -7.60 -9.56 -12.75
N TYR A 412 -6.45 -9.61 -12.07
CA TYR A 412 -6.07 -8.56 -11.12
C TYR A 412 -4.71 -7.93 -11.47
N GLY A 413 -3.60 -8.57 -11.09
CA GLY A 413 -2.25 -8.08 -11.32
C GLY A 413 -1.76 -8.33 -12.74
N THR A 414 -0.88 -7.44 -13.23
CA THR A 414 -0.15 -7.61 -14.49
C THR A 414 1.30 -7.24 -14.26
N ALA A 415 2.21 -7.97 -14.88
CA ALA A 415 3.62 -7.66 -14.99
C ALA A 415 4.12 -7.99 -16.39
N ALA A 416 5.29 -7.47 -16.75
CA ALA A 416 5.91 -7.75 -18.04
C ALA A 416 7.41 -7.96 -17.87
N ASP A 417 7.99 -8.88 -18.63
CA ASP A 417 9.40 -9.22 -18.53
C ASP A 417 10.29 -8.45 -19.53
N ARG A 418 11.59 -8.66 -19.40
CA ARG A 418 12.59 -8.05 -20.27
C ARG A 418 12.56 -8.60 -21.71
N ASP A 419 11.98 -9.78 -21.93
CA ASP A 419 11.88 -10.42 -23.24
C ASP A 419 10.67 -9.98 -24.06
N GLY A 420 9.75 -9.23 -23.42
CA GLY A 420 8.55 -8.67 -24.05
C GLY A 420 7.29 -9.48 -23.80
N ASN A 421 7.32 -10.43 -22.86
CA ASN A 421 6.16 -11.20 -22.46
C ASN A 421 5.38 -10.49 -21.34
N GLY A 422 4.08 -10.70 -21.30
CA GLY A 422 3.19 -10.19 -20.26
C GLY A 422 2.58 -11.31 -19.43
N TYR A 423 2.34 -11.01 -18.17
CA TYR A 423 1.77 -11.92 -17.18
C TYR A 423 0.56 -11.28 -16.53
N TRP A 424 -0.47 -12.07 -16.24
CA TRP A 424 -1.64 -11.59 -15.49
C TRP A 424 -2.16 -12.66 -14.53
N ALA A 425 -2.68 -12.22 -13.40
CA ALA A 425 -3.20 -13.09 -12.36
C ALA A 425 -4.69 -13.34 -12.54
N GLU A 426 -5.09 -14.60 -12.60
CA GLU A 426 -6.48 -15.06 -12.43
C GLU A 426 -6.66 -15.46 -10.97
N MET A 427 -6.94 -14.47 -10.12
CA MET A 427 -6.83 -14.57 -8.67
C MET A 427 -7.63 -15.72 -8.06
N VAL A 428 -8.88 -15.89 -8.45
CA VAL A 428 -9.78 -16.92 -7.90
C VAL A 428 -9.44 -18.33 -8.39
N LEU A 429 -8.77 -18.42 -9.54
CA LEU A 429 -8.43 -19.69 -10.18
C LEU A 429 -7.00 -20.16 -9.90
N ASP A 430 -6.22 -19.46 -9.07
CA ASP A 430 -4.81 -19.76 -8.81
C ASP A 430 -4.01 -19.98 -10.10
N THR A 431 -4.20 -19.11 -11.08
CA THR A 431 -3.61 -19.24 -12.40
C THR A 431 -2.93 -17.94 -12.80
N ILE A 432 -1.77 -18.05 -13.45
CA ILE A 432 -1.07 -16.95 -14.08
C ILE A 432 -1.15 -17.14 -15.60
N GLY A 433 -1.81 -16.22 -16.28
CA GLY A 433 -1.79 -16.15 -17.73
C GLY A 433 -0.46 -15.60 -18.22
N VAL A 434 0.02 -16.10 -19.34
CA VAL A 434 1.27 -15.69 -20.01
C VAL A 434 0.97 -15.34 -21.45
N GLY A 435 1.27 -14.11 -21.84
CA GLY A 435 1.19 -13.63 -23.23
C GLY A 435 2.59 -13.54 -23.83
N ASP A 436 2.85 -14.35 -24.84
CA ASP A 436 4.10 -14.29 -25.61
C ASP A 436 4.06 -13.07 -26.55
N GLY A 437 4.90 -12.09 -26.26
CA GLY A 437 4.95 -10.85 -27.03
C GLY A 437 5.44 -11.00 -28.45
N ALA A 438 6.20 -12.04 -28.77
CA ALA A 438 6.74 -12.29 -30.10
C ALA A 438 5.76 -13.06 -31.00
N SER A 439 5.17 -14.15 -30.49
CA SER A 439 4.26 -15.00 -31.26
C SER A 439 2.79 -14.59 -31.18
N GLY A 440 2.41 -13.81 -30.17
CA GLY A 440 1.01 -13.54 -29.84
C GLY A 440 0.29 -14.71 -29.15
N GLY A 441 1.02 -15.77 -28.80
CA GLY A 441 0.50 -16.96 -28.13
C GLY A 441 0.15 -16.70 -26.66
N VAL A 442 -0.73 -17.55 -26.10
CA VAL A 442 -1.10 -17.54 -24.68
C VAL A 442 -0.85 -18.90 -24.07
N SER A 443 -0.27 -18.92 -22.89
CA SER A 443 -0.15 -20.11 -22.02
C SER A 443 -0.59 -19.76 -20.61
N GLU A 444 -0.67 -20.76 -19.72
CA GLU A 444 -1.09 -20.58 -18.34
C GLU A 444 -0.22 -21.40 -17.40
N ILE A 445 0.10 -20.82 -16.24
CA ILE A 445 0.84 -21.45 -15.15
C ILE A 445 -0.13 -21.65 -14.00
N LYS A 446 -0.35 -22.89 -13.60
CA LYS A 446 -1.23 -23.24 -12.48
C LYS A 446 -0.41 -23.25 -11.17
N LEU A 447 -0.86 -22.51 -10.19
CA LEU A 447 -0.28 -22.56 -8.85
C LEU A 447 -0.81 -23.77 -8.09
N ALA A 448 0.08 -24.44 -7.36
CA ALA A 448 -0.31 -25.57 -6.51
C ALA A 448 -1.17 -25.06 -5.32
N PRO A 449 -2.22 -25.79 -4.94
CA PRO A 449 -3.09 -25.39 -3.83
C PRO A 449 -2.35 -25.37 -2.49
N ASP A 450 -2.79 -24.51 -1.58
CA ASP A 450 -2.32 -24.46 -0.20
C ASP A 450 -2.78 -25.73 0.57
N LYS A 451 -1.87 -26.68 0.70
CA LYS A 451 -2.16 -27.96 1.36
C LYS A 451 -2.33 -27.83 2.87
N VAL A 452 -1.70 -26.86 3.50
CA VAL A 452 -1.75 -26.66 4.96
C VAL A 452 -3.15 -26.25 5.38
N HIS A 453 -3.69 -25.21 4.77
CA HIS A 453 -5.04 -24.74 5.08
C HIS A 453 -6.13 -25.64 4.48
N GLY A 454 -5.88 -26.26 3.34
CA GLY A 454 -6.78 -27.28 2.78
C GLY A 454 -6.97 -28.49 3.68
N ALA A 455 -5.93 -28.91 4.42
CA ALA A 455 -6.01 -30.02 5.36
C ALA A 455 -6.85 -29.73 6.63
N LEU A 456 -7.18 -28.47 6.90
CA LEU A 456 -8.06 -28.09 8.01
C LEU A 456 -9.55 -28.28 7.70
N VAL A 457 -9.91 -28.42 6.42
CA VAL A 457 -11.31 -28.58 5.97
C VAL A 457 -11.85 -29.94 6.36
N THR A 458 -13.03 -29.99 7.00
CA THR A 458 -13.68 -31.25 7.36
C THR A 458 -14.30 -31.94 6.14
N ALA A 459 -14.66 -33.23 6.27
CA ALA A 459 -15.32 -33.97 5.19
C ALA A 459 -16.70 -33.38 4.82
N ASP A 460 -17.43 -32.83 5.79
CA ASP A 460 -18.73 -32.19 5.51
C ASP A 460 -18.58 -30.84 4.86
N GLU A 461 -17.59 -30.04 5.29
CA GLU A 461 -17.25 -28.80 4.61
C GLU A 461 -16.76 -29.04 3.17
N MET A 462 -16.00 -30.12 2.94
CA MET A 462 -15.56 -30.48 1.61
C MET A 462 -16.74 -30.69 0.66
N LYS A 463 -17.81 -31.36 1.10
CA LYS A 463 -19.04 -31.51 0.31
C LYS A 463 -19.66 -30.15 -0.05
N PHE A 464 -19.64 -29.19 0.88
CA PHE A 464 -20.07 -27.81 0.60
C PHE A 464 -19.16 -27.16 -0.44
N TYR A 465 -17.85 -27.21 -0.27
CA TYR A 465 -16.90 -26.56 -1.19
C TYR A 465 -16.87 -27.24 -2.57
N GLU A 466 -17.13 -28.53 -2.69
CA GLU A 466 -17.26 -29.24 -3.97
C GLU A 466 -18.46 -28.73 -4.81
N THR A 467 -19.51 -28.29 -4.14
CA THR A 467 -20.70 -27.69 -4.78
C THR A 467 -20.66 -26.17 -4.84
N TYR A 468 -19.72 -25.53 -4.13
CA TYR A 468 -19.57 -24.09 -4.07
C TYR A 468 -18.99 -23.57 -5.38
N ASN A 469 -19.79 -22.87 -6.17
CA ASN A 469 -19.46 -22.39 -7.51
C ASN A 469 -19.35 -20.84 -7.59
N GLN A 470 -19.29 -20.16 -6.44
CA GLN A 470 -19.24 -18.71 -6.32
C GLN A 470 -18.02 -18.16 -5.58
N PRO A 471 -16.82 -18.78 -5.70
CA PRO A 471 -15.64 -18.12 -5.14
C PRO A 471 -15.43 -16.79 -5.85
N ASP A 472 -15.14 -15.78 -5.08
CA ASP A 472 -14.85 -14.44 -5.55
C ASP A 472 -13.71 -13.82 -4.72
N PHE A 473 -13.45 -12.55 -4.95
CA PHE A 473 -12.42 -11.79 -4.26
C PHE A 473 -12.53 -11.80 -2.71
N ASN A 474 -13.76 -11.87 -2.18
CA ASN A 474 -14.04 -11.85 -0.74
C ASN A 474 -14.42 -13.24 -0.19
N ASN A 475 -14.56 -14.23 -1.05
CA ASN A 475 -15.00 -15.57 -0.70
C ASN A 475 -14.11 -16.64 -1.36
N PRO A 476 -12.79 -16.67 -1.06
CA PRO A 476 -11.88 -17.65 -1.63
C PRO A 476 -12.08 -19.05 -1.05
N LEU A 477 -11.76 -20.06 -1.85
CA LEU A 477 -11.66 -21.44 -1.36
C LEU A 477 -10.56 -21.54 -0.28
N PRO A 478 -10.69 -22.45 0.72
CA PRO A 478 -9.74 -22.57 1.83
C PRO A 478 -8.30 -22.84 1.40
N TRP A 479 -8.11 -23.53 0.28
CA TRP A 479 -6.80 -23.90 -0.28
C TRP A 479 -6.28 -22.94 -1.36
N ALA A 480 -7.00 -21.84 -1.62
CA ALA A 480 -6.60 -20.89 -2.65
C ALA A 480 -5.33 -20.12 -2.26
N GLN A 481 -4.42 -19.95 -3.22
CA GLN A 481 -3.22 -19.11 -3.09
C GLN A 481 -3.58 -17.62 -3.25
N GLY A 482 -4.46 -17.31 -4.19
CA GLY A 482 -4.89 -15.95 -4.49
C GLY A 482 -3.79 -15.07 -5.05
N PRO A 483 -3.22 -15.42 -6.23
CA PRO A 483 -2.26 -14.56 -6.90
C PRO A 483 -2.90 -13.19 -7.15
N ARG A 484 -2.32 -12.14 -6.58
CA ARG A 484 -2.97 -10.83 -6.59
C ARG A 484 -2.27 -9.85 -7.51
N ARG A 485 -1.10 -9.35 -7.10
CA ARG A 485 -0.27 -8.47 -7.92
C ARG A 485 1.14 -9.03 -8.01
N MET A 486 1.85 -8.61 -9.02
CA MET A 486 3.13 -9.21 -9.39
C MET A 486 4.10 -8.16 -9.92
N GLY A 487 5.38 -8.52 -9.95
CA GLY A 487 6.42 -7.74 -10.58
C GLY A 487 7.52 -8.65 -11.10
N THR A 488 8.07 -8.31 -12.24
CA THR A 488 9.22 -9.02 -12.80
C THR A 488 10.52 -8.40 -12.32
N ASP A 489 11.52 -9.22 -12.16
CA ASP A 489 12.90 -8.78 -12.08
C ASP A 489 13.33 -8.29 -13.48
N LYS A 490 13.59 -6.99 -13.61
CA LYS A 490 13.95 -6.40 -14.91
C LYS A 490 15.40 -6.77 -15.34
N PHE A 491 16.14 -7.43 -14.45
CA PHE A 491 17.54 -7.84 -14.67
C PHE A 491 17.74 -9.35 -14.76
N ALA A 492 16.73 -10.16 -14.38
CA ALA A 492 16.76 -11.62 -14.39
C ALA A 492 15.46 -12.22 -14.91
N ASP A 493 15.47 -13.53 -15.19
CA ASP A 493 14.33 -14.29 -15.73
C ASP A 493 13.40 -14.76 -14.61
N VAL A 494 12.90 -13.82 -13.82
CA VAL A 494 12.08 -14.10 -12.63
C VAL A 494 10.84 -13.20 -12.58
N LEU A 495 9.70 -13.84 -12.40
CA LEU A 495 8.44 -13.22 -12.01
C LEU A 495 8.17 -13.52 -10.54
N TRP A 496 7.83 -12.50 -9.75
CA TRP A 496 7.39 -12.62 -8.39
C TRP A 496 5.90 -12.28 -8.28
N VAL A 497 5.14 -13.15 -7.64
CA VAL A 497 3.69 -12.99 -7.46
C VAL A 497 3.36 -12.95 -5.97
N GLY A 498 2.60 -11.95 -5.54
CA GLY A 498 2.06 -11.88 -4.19
C GLY A 498 0.81 -12.75 -4.05
N ASP A 499 0.93 -13.89 -3.38
CA ASP A 499 -0.16 -14.82 -3.14
C ASP A 499 -0.87 -14.43 -1.82
N SER A 500 -1.85 -13.53 -1.93
CA SER A 500 -2.47 -12.88 -0.77
C SER A 500 -3.13 -13.87 0.20
N TRP A 501 -3.80 -14.89 -0.31
CA TRP A 501 -4.46 -15.89 0.53
C TRP A 501 -3.49 -16.96 1.01
N GLY A 502 -2.48 -17.31 0.20
CA GLY A 502 -1.44 -18.27 0.53
C GLY A 502 -0.38 -17.76 1.54
N ALA A 503 -0.33 -16.44 1.80
CA ALA A 503 0.69 -15.81 2.66
C ALA A 503 2.13 -16.11 2.21
N ASN A 504 2.37 -16.09 0.90
CA ASN A 504 3.67 -16.37 0.31
C ASN A 504 3.91 -15.51 -0.94
N LEU A 505 5.14 -15.52 -1.43
CA LEU A 505 5.47 -15.08 -2.77
C LEU A 505 5.71 -16.30 -3.65
N ALA A 506 5.04 -16.39 -4.81
CA ALA A 506 5.42 -17.35 -5.83
C ALA A 506 6.56 -16.75 -6.67
N ARG A 507 7.72 -17.39 -6.64
CA ARG A 507 8.85 -17.12 -7.53
C ARG A 507 8.73 -18.03 -8.74
N ILE A 508 8.58 -17.46 -9.91
CA ILE A 508 8.36 -18.16 -11.17
C ILE A 508 9.52 -17.85 -12.11
N ASP A 509 10.15 -18.88 -12.66
CA ASP A 509 11.11 -18.73 -13.74
C ASP A 509 10.35 -18.43 -15.04
N THR A 510 10.68 -17.33 -15.72
CA THR A 510 9.91 -16.85 -16.89
C THR A 510 10.08 -17.71 -18.15
N HIS A 511 11.13 -18.53 -18.21
CA HIS A 511 11.40 -19.42 -19.35
C HIS A 511 10.85 -20.83 -19.14
N THR A 512 11.09 -21.41 -17.96
CA THR A 512 10.68 -22.80 -17.67
C THR A 512 9.31 -22.90 -17.03
N HIS A 513 8.76 -21.79 -16.53
CA HIS A 513 7.53 -21.68 -15.74
C HIS A 513 7.58 -22.48 -14.42
N ALA A 514 8.76 -22.83 -13.94
CA ALA A 514 8.94 -23.50 -12.65
C ALA A 514 8.55 -22.55 -11.49
N VAL A 515 7.69 -23.04 -10.59
CA VAL A 515 7.18 -22.27 -9.45
C VAL A 515 7.83 -22.73 -8.15
N LYS A 516 8.31 -21.77 -7.35
CA LYS A 516 8.78 -21.97 -5.98
C LYS A 516 8.05 -20.99 -5.04
N PHE A 517 7.40 -21.50 -4.00
CA PHE A 517 6.79 -20.65 -2.97
C PHE A 517 7.82 -20.23 -1.92
N VAL A 518 7.81 -18.96 -1.57
CA VAL A 518 8.60 -18.34 -0.51
C VAL A 518 7.65 -17.78 0.53
N TYR A 519 7.52 -18.48 1.66
CA TYR A 519 6.56 -18.11 2.70
C TYR A 519 7.05 -16.92 3.52
N LEU A 520 6.12 -16.01 3.84
CA LEU A 520 6.39 -14.88 4.72
C LEU A 520 6.49 -15.35 6.18
N PRO A 521 7.26 -14.65 7.02
CA PRO A 521 7.21 -14.86 8.47
C PRO A 521 5.82 -14.50 9.01
N GLY A 522 5.10 -15.48 9.53
CA GLY A 522 3.71 -15.33 9.96
C GLY A 522 2.71 -15.36 8.79
N GLU A 523 1.42 -15.31 9.11
CA GLU A 523 0.33 -15.39 8.13
C GLU A 523 -0.03 -14.02 7.54
N GLN A 524 0.93 -13.33 6.96
CA GLN A 524 0.76 -12.00 6.38
C GLN A 524 0.32 -12.06 4.92
N GLN A 525 -0.38 -11.03 4.46
CA GLN A 525 -0.94 -10.98 3.11
C GLN A 525 -0.11 -10.06 2.20
N PRO A 526 0.76 -10.60 1.33
CA PRO A 526 1.45 -9.82 0.33
C PRO A 526 0.46 -9.29 -0.70
N TYR A 527 0.70 -8.07 -1.19
CA TYR A 527 -0.20 -7.45 -2.16
C TYR A 527 0.47 -7.25 -3.51
N HIS A 528 1.52 -6.42 -3.58
CA HIS A 528 2.31 -6.18 -4.78
C HIS A 528 3.76 -6.57 -4.54
N VAL A 529 4.49 -6.86 -5.60
CA VAL A 529 5.93 -7.12 -5.54
C VAL A 529 6.65 -6.19 -6.50
N ALA A 530 7.67 -5.50 -6.00
CA ALA A 530 8.66 -4.78 -6.80
C ALA A 530 10.02 -5.44 -6.60
N VAL A 531 10.90 -5.39 -7.60
CA VAL A 531 12.24 -6.00 -7.51
C VAL A 531 13.29 -4.91 -7.72
N ASP A 532 14.31 -4.88 -6.85
CA ASP A 532 15.41 -3.92 -6.95
C ASP A 532 16.58 -4.46 -7.80
N LYS A 533 17.58 -3.63 -8.03
CA LYS A 533 18.79 -3.98 -8.79
C LYS A 533 19.66 -5.08 -8.17
N ASN A 534 19.44 -5.40 -6.89
CA ASN A 534 20.12 -6.48 -6.18
C ASN A 534 19.35 -7.80 -6.28
N HIS A 535 18.22 -7.81 -7.03
CA HIS A 535 17.27 -8.92 -7.16
C HIS A 535 16.43 -9.18 -5.90
N ASP A 536 16.44 -8.25 -4.93
CA ASP A 536 15.61 -8.37 -3.74
C ASP A 536 14.14 -8.11 -4.08
N ALA A 537 13.25 -8.96 -3.58
CA ALA A 537 11.81 -8.82 -3.77
C ALA A 537 11.19 -8.01 -2.63
N TRP A 538 10.63 -6.85 -2.96
CA TRP A 538 9.93 -5.96 -2.05
C TRP A 538 8.44 -6.19 -2.13
N THR A 539 7.78 -6.39 -0.99
CA THR A 539 6.32 -6.55 -0.95
C THR A 539 5.70 -5.72 0.16
N ASN A 540 4.61 -5.04 -0.16
CA ASN A 540 3.77 -4.39 0.84
C ASN A 540 2.75 -5.39 1.39
N LEU A 541 2.51 -5.30 2.69
CA LEU A 541 1.55 -6.14 3.40
C LEU A 541 0.32 -5.29 3.73
N TRP A 542 -0.74 -5.47 2.96
CA TRP A 542 -1.89 -4.60 3.07
C TRP A 542 -2.68 -4.73 4.38
N GLY A 543 -2.69 -5.91 4.99
CA GLY A 543 -3.28 -6.17 6.29
C GLY A 543 -2.40 -5.82 7.49
N ALA A 544 -1.16 -5.37 7.24
CA ALA A 544 -0.17 -4.97 8.23
C ALA A 544 0.41 -3.60 7.87
N ASP A 545 0.77 -2.81 8.86
CA ASP A 545 1.46 -1.53 8.65
C ASP A 545 2.95 -1.77 8.41
N ARG A 546 3.29 -2.44 7.28
CA ARG A 546 4.62 -2.98 7.03
C ARG A 546 4.92 -3.18 5.56
N VAL A 547 6.19 -2.99 5.20
CA VAL A 547 6.80 -3.45 3.95
C VAL A 547 7.87 -4.48 4.29
N MET A 548 8.02 -5.50 3.45
CA MET A 548 9.06 -6.51 3.61
C MET A 548 9.93 -6.60 2.37
N ARG A 549 11.21 -6.89 2.60
CA ARG A 549 12.18 -7.21 1.55
C ARG A 549 12.70 -8.63 1.78
N TYR A 550 12.65 -9.42 0.73
CA TYR A 550 13.24 -10.76 0.68
C TYR A 550 14.50 -10.75 -0.16
N ASP A 551 15.61 -11.16 0.44
CA ASP A 551 16.88 -11.40 -0.28
C ASP A 551 16.94 -12.88 -0.70
N PRO A 552 16.86 -13.19 -2.00
CA PRO A 552 16.91 -14.57 -2.48
C PRO A 552 18.28 -15.25 -2.31
N ASN A 553 19.36 -14.48 -2.14
CA ASN A 553 20.72 -15.01 -1.98
C ASN A 553 20.94 -15.54 -0.55
N SER A 554 20.52 -14.78 0.46
CA SER A 554 20.61 -15.17 1.87
C SER A 554 19.38 -15.93 2.37
N ASN A 555 18.31 -15.99 1.57
CA ASN A 555 17.00 -16.54 1.94
C ASN A 555 16.47 -15.90 3.24
N SER A 556 16.58 -14.59 3.35
CA SER A 556 16.22 -13.84 4.55
C SER A 556 15.24 -12.71 4.26
N TRP A 557 14.45 -12.35 5.29
CA TRP A 557 13.47 -11.28 5.26
C TRP A 557 13.90 -10.10 6.13
N THR A 558 13.74 -8.88 5.62
CA THR A 558 13.83 -7.65 6.40
C THR A 558 12.46 -6.99 6.44
N ALA A 559 11.99 -6.63 7.63
CA ALA A 559 10.70 -5.98 7.83
C ALA A 559 10.88 -4.51 8.19
N PHE A 560 10.16 -3.62 7.51
CA PHE A 560 10.15 -2.17 7.73
C PHE A 560 8.75 -1.77 8.21
N ASP A 561 8.62 -1.40 9.50
CA ASP A 561 7.36 -1.00 10.09
C ASP A 561 7.02 0.45 9.72
N LEU A 562 5.76 0.67 9.33
CA LEU A 562 5.27 2.00 8.97
C LEU A 562 5.00 2.84 10.22
N PRO A 563 5.31 4.16 10.20
CA PRO A 563 5.05 5.04 11.35
C PRO A 563 3.57 5.25 11.63
N THR A 564 2.72 5.25 10.59
CA THR A 564 1.27 5.43 10.72
C THR A 564 0.57 4.07 10.80
N ARG A 565 -0.39 3.91 11.75
CA ARG A 565 -1.20 2.71 11.93
C ARG A 565 -2.46 2.73 11.06
N GLY A 566 -2.89 1.54 10.60
CA GLY A 566 -4.04 1.39 9.74
C GLY A 566 -3.83 2.00 8.35
N ALA A 567 -2.59 2.05 7.89
CA ALA A 567 -2.21 2.64 6.62
C ALA A 567 -2.79 1.87 5.42
N GLU A 568 -2.85 0.55 5.50
CA GLU A 568 -3.21 -0.35 4.39
C GLU A 568 -2.44 -0.01 3.10
N PRO A 569 -1.11 -0.17 3.08
CA PRO A 569 -0.34 0.11 1.88
C PRO A 569 -0.78 -0.84 0.75
N ARG A 570 -1.16 -0.29 -0.41
CA ARG A 570 -1.67 -1.09 -1.54
C ARG A 570 -0.70 -1.21 -2.70
N TYR A 571 0.44 -0.59 -2.58
CA TYR A 571 1.49 -0.65 -3.58
C TYR A 571 2.86 -0.45 -2.95
N VAL A 572 3.88 -0.88 -3.65
CA VAL A 572 5.28 -0.55 -3.38
C VAL A 572 5.97 -0.30 -4.71
N SER A 573 6.64 0.82 -4.84
CA SER A 573 7.48 1.12 -5.99
C SER A 573 8.85 1.62 -5.56
N LEU A 574 9.83 1.47 -6.43
CA LEU A 574 11.23 1.76 -6.13
C LEU A 574 11.77 2.86 -7.05
N LEU A 575 12.51 3.80 -6.47
CA LEU A 575 13.35 4.72 -7.22
C LEU A 575 14.81 4.47 -6.83
N GLU A 576 15.58 3.94 -7.76
CA GLU A 576 17.00 3.74 -7.64
C GLU A 576 17.73 4.66 -8.59
N ARG A 577 18.64 5.46 -8.06
CA ARG A 577 19.43 6.42 -8.81
C ARG A 577 20.91 6.24 -8.49
N PRO A 578 21.83 6.37 -9.48
CA PRO A 578 23.26 6.27 -9.21
C PRO A 578 23.71 7.22 -8.10
N GLY A 579 24.42 6.70 -7.10
CA GLY A 579 24.96 7.49 -5.99
C GLY A 579 23.91 8.11 -5.06
N LYS A 580 22.68 7.60 -5.07
CA LYS A 580 21.60 7.98 -4.15
C LYS A 580 21.06 6.74 -3.46
N ASP A 581 20.52 6.94 -2.24
CA ASP A 581 19.83 5.92 -1.51
C ASP A 581 18.59 5.43 -2.25
N THR A 582 18.28 4.14 -2.11
CA THR A 582 17.02 3.58 -2.61
C THR A 582 15.85 4.22 -1.88
N GLN A 583 14.90 4.72 -2.65
CA GLN A 583 13.65 5.28 -2.17
C GLN A 583 12.49 4.35 -2.52
N VAL A 584 11.62 4.13 -1.55
CA VAL A 584 10.43 3.27 -1.68
C VAL A 584 9.20 4.13 -1.51
N ALA A 585 8.35 4.21 -2.53
CA ALA A 585 7.08 4.93 -2.44
C ALA A 585 5.94 3.99 -2.01
N LEU A 586 5.11 4.46 -1.09
CA LEU A 586 4.06 3.70 -0.43
C LEU A 586 2.78 4.54 -0.32
N PRO A 587 1.71 4.19 -1.02
CA PRO A 587 0.41 4.82 -0.84
C PRO A 587 -0.29 4.24 0.39
N TYR A 588 -0.83 5.09 1.26
CA TYR A 588 -1.60 4.68 2.43
C TYR A 588 -3.09 4.85 2.14
N PHE A 589 -3.71 3.78 1.73
CA PHE A 589 -5.07 3.78 1.22
C PHE A 589 -6.12 4.32 2.22
N ARG A 590 -5.95 4.01 3.52
CA ARG A 590 -6.87 4.46 4.58
C ARG A 590 -6.44 5.76 5.25
N ALA A 591 -5.15 6.05 5.29
CA ALA A 591 -4.64 7.16 6.09
C ALA A 591 -4.51 8.49 5.33
N ARG A 592 -4.94 8.58 4.08
CA ARG A 592 -4.80 9.78 3.22
C ARG A 592 -3.36 10.29 3.15
N LYS A 593 -2.40 9.41 2.95
CA LYS A 593 -0.99 9.77 2.85
C LYS A 593 -0.33 9.06 1.69
N VAL A 594 0.73 9.63 1.19
CA VAL A 594 1.74 8.91 0.40
C VAL A 594 3.06 9.03 1.16
N ALA A 595 3.75 7.92 1.33
CA ALA A 595 5.03 7.92 2.03
C ALA A 595 6.19 7.63 1.08
N VAL A 596 7.33 8.21 1.39
CA VAL A 596 8.63 7.83 0.85
C VAL A 596 9.49 7.31 2.00
N MET A 597 9.87 6.04 1.93
CA MET A 597 10.88 5.46 2.79
C MET A 597 12.24 5.53 2.09
N THR A 598 13.25 6.07 2.76
CA THR A 598 14.62 6.15 2.26
C THR A 598 15.53 5.28 3.12
N LEU A 599 16.29 4.39 2.50
CA LEU A 599 17.30 3.58 3.18
C LEU A 599 18.54 4.43 3.42
N ARG A 600 19.02 4.47 4.66
CA ARG A 600 20.25 5.17 5.04
C ARG A 600 21.36 4.17 5.39
N THR A 601 22.58 4.50 5.05
CA THR A 601 23.76 3.76 5.47
C THR A 601 24.14 4.06 6.93
N GLN A 602 24.98 3.23 7.54
CA GLN A 602 25.51 3.52 8.87
C GLN A 602 26.41 4.77 8.86
N ASP A 603 27.21 4.95 7.80
CA ASP A 603 28.10 6.11 7.66
C ASP A 603 27.32 7.45 7.65
N GLU A 604 26.15 7.47 7.03
CA GLU A 604 25.26 8.65 7.05
C GLU A 604 24.73 8.94 8.45
N ILE A 605 24.32 7.93 9.22
CA ILE A 605 23.90 8.08 10.61
C ILE A 605 25.08 8.62 11.45
N ASP A 606 26.29 8.07 11.27
CA ASP A 606 27.49 8.50 12.01
C ASP A 606 27.89 9.95 11.67
N ALA A 607 27.69 10.36 10.41
CA ALA A 607 27.90 11.75 10.00
C ALA A 607 26.90 12.70 10.67
N LEU A 608 25.62 12.34 10.73
CA LEU A 608 24.60 13.11 11.44
C LEU A 608 24.89 13.18 12.95
N ALA A 609 25.33 12.08 13.56
CA ALA A 609 25.71 12.06 14.97
C ALA A 609 26.89 13.01 15.28
N LYS A 610 27.91 13.04 14.42
CA LYS A 610 29.04 13.98 14.54
C LYS A 610 28.60 15.44 14.36
N GLN A 611 27.66 15.71 13.49
CA GLN A 611 27.12 17.04 13.24
C GLN A 611 26.23 17.52 14.41
N ALA A 612 25.41 16.62 14.99
CA ALA A 612 24.56 16.93 16.16
C ALA A 612 25.36 17.15 17.45
N ALA A 613 26.62 16.73 17.52
CA ALA A 613 27.51 16.92 18.67
C ALA A 613 28.25 18.28 18.64
N LYS A 614 28.20 19.00 17.52
CA LYS A 614 28.76 20.36 17.35
C LYS A 614 27.75 21.41 17.73
#